data_b8cf2c3dcb347c1c7672f76f11f755fe
#
_entry.id   b8cf2c3dcb347c1c7672f76f11f755fe
#
_cell.length_a   1.000
_cell.length_b   1.000
_cell.length_c   1.000
_cell.angle_alpha   90.00
_cell.angle_beta   90.00
_cell.angle_gamma   90.00
#
_symmetry.space_group_name_H-M   'P 1'
#
loop_
_entity.id
_entity.type
_entity.pdbx_description
1 polymer ?
#
loop_
_entity_poly.entity_id
_entity_poly.type
_entity_poly.pdbx_seq_one_letter_code
_entity_poly.pdbx_strand_id
1 'polypeptide(L)'
;AYAVATGGHRAGVLESSFVAEVKSDLMGEQTILCGILQTGSILCFDKMIENGIEAGYAAKLVQFGWETITEALKHGGITNMMDRLSNPAKIKAFELSEKLKSIMTPLFKKHMDNIMSGEFSKTMMEDWSNNDKDLLKWRSETSGTSFEKTKITDKKIPEQEFFDNGILMVAFVRAGVE
;
A
#
# COMPACT_ATOMS: atom_id res chain seq x y z
N ALA A 1 -17.31 24.78 8.81
CA ALA A 1 -16.66 26.06 8.51
C ALA A 1 -15.13 25.93 8.46
N TYR A 2 -14.46 25.46 9.54
CA TYR A 2 -12.99 25.38 9.61
C TYR A 2 -12.39 24.49 8.50
N ALA A 3 -12.91 23.27 8.30
CA ALA A 3 -12.43 22.35 7.26
C ALA A 3 -12.56 22.95 5.84
N VAL A 4 -13.59 23.75 5.60
CA VAL A 4 -13.77 24.46 4.32
C VAL A 4 -12.73 25.58 4.18
N ALA A 5 -12.50 26.34 5.24
CA ALA A 5 -11.53 27.45 5.23
C ALA A 5 -10.09 26.97 5.03
N THR A 6 -9.75 25.77 5.51
CA THR A 6 -8.43 25.13 5.32
C THR A 6 -8.30 24.36 3.99
N GLY A 7 -9.33 24.36 3.15
CA GLY A 7 -9.31 23.67 1.85
C GLY A 7 -9.68 22.18 1.89
N GLY A 8 -10.02 21.63 3.04
CA GLY A 8 -10.38 20.22 3.21
C GLY A 8 -11.58 19.78 2.36
N HIS A 9 -12.46 20.71 2.00
CA HIS A 9 -13.62 20.42 1.13
C HIS A 9 -13.23 19.88 -0.25
N ARG A 10 -11.99 20.09 -0.71
CA ARG A 10 -11.49 19.58 -2.00
C ARG A 10 -11.31 18.06 -1.98
N ALA A 11 -10.93 17.51 -0.83
CA ALA A 11 -10.79 16.07 -0.63
C ALA A 11 -12.08 15.41 -0.11
N GLY A 12 -12.99 16.21 0.43
CA GLY A 12 -14.19 15.78 1.13
C GLY A 12 -14.09 16.03 2.63
N VAL A 13 -15.23 16.31 3.26
CA VAL A 13 -15.34 16.49 4.70
C VAL A 13 -16.41 15.54 5.21
N LEU A 14 -16.02 14.62 6.06
CA LEU A 14 -16.91 13.64 6.68
C LEU A 14 -17.22 14.07 8.11
N GLU A 15 -18.47 13.99 8.51
CA GLU A 15 -18.85 14.12 9.90
C GLU A 15 -18.48 12.86 10.66
N SER A 16 -17.76 12.98 11.77
CA SER A 16 -17.26 11.86 12.56
C SER A 16 -17.21 12.22 14.03
N SER A 17 -16.85 11.25 14.87
CA SER A 17 -16.52 11.44 16.28
C SER A 17 -15.07 11.08 16.53
N PHE A 18 -14.44 11.61 17.58
CA PHE A 18 -13.07 11.23 17.97
C PHE A 18 -12.91 9.71 18.11
N VAL A 19 -13.90 9.03 18.67
CA VAL A 19 -13.86 7.57 18.85
C VAL A 19 -13.91 6.84 17.53
N ALA A 20 -14.78 7.26 16.62
CA ALA A 20 -14.88 6.64 15.29
C ALA A 20 -13.64 6.92 14.45
N GLU A 21 -13.17 8.16 14.49
CA GLU A 21 -11.97 8.59 13.76
C GLU A 21 -10.74 7.79 14.19
N VAL A 22 -10.41 7.79 15.49
CA VAL A 22 -9.23 7.05 16.00
C VAL A 22 -9.28 5.56 15.66
N LYS A 23 -10.45 4.92 15.78
CA LYS A 23 -10.58 3.49 15.48
C LYS A 23 -10.44 3.20 13.99
N SER A 24 -11.06 4.00 13.14
CA SER A 24 -11.02 3.78 11.68
C SER A 24 -9.66 4.14 11.08
N ASP A 25 -9.06 5.23 11.54
CA ASP A 25 -7.75 5.68 11.09
C ASP A 25 -6.66 4.66 11.44
N LEU A 26 -6.50 4.34 12.72
CA LEU A 26 -5.51 3.36 13.16
C LEU A 26 -5.70 1.99 12.51
N MET A 27 -6.95 1.53 12.36
CA MET A 27 -7.21 0.26 11.71
C MET A 27 -6.88 0.31 10.21
N GLY A 28 -7.33 1.32 9.49
CA GLY A 28 -7.12 1.47 8.05
C GLY A 28 -5.66 1.74 7.71
N GLU A 29 -5.05 2.71 8.36
CA GLU A 29 -3.66 3.11 8.12
C GLU A 29 -2.69 1.96 8.40
N GLN A 30 -2.79 1.33 9.56
CA GLN A 30 -1.82 0.35 10.01
C GLN A 30 -1.98 -1.02 9.36
N THR A 31 -3.18 -1.37 8.89
CA THR A 31 -3.38 -2.63 8.18
C THR A 31 -3.19 -2.49 6.68
N ILE A 32 -4.10 -1.83 5.98
CA ILE A 32 -4.10 -1.83 4.51
C ILE A 32 -3.25 -0.73 3.89
N LEU A 33 -3.31 0.49 4.43
CA LEU A 33 -2.67 1.63 3.77
C LEU A 33 -1.14 1.59 3.90
N CYS A 34 -0.62 1.19 5.05
CA CYS A 34 0.82 1.09 5.28
C CYS A 34 1.29 -0.36 5.47
N GLY A 35 0.59 -1.18 6.24
CA GLY A 35 1.02 -2.54 6.55
C GLY A 35 1.08 -3.45 5.32
N ILE A 36 -0.01 -3.59 4.57
CA ILE A 36 -0.05 -4.42 3.35
C ILE A 36 0.76 -3.78 2.23
N LEU A 37 0.64 -2.47 2.04
CA LEU A 37 1.35 -1.78 0.98
C LEU A 37 2.87 -1.92 1.13
N GLN A 38 3.40 -1.73 2.34
CA GLN A 38 4.80 -1.96 2.65
C GLN A 38 5.22 -3.41 2.38
N THR A 39 4.52 -4.37 2.99
CA THR A 39 4.86 -5.79 2.90
C THR A 39 4.73 -6.31 1.47
N GLY A 40 3.64 -5.99 0.80
CA GLY A 40 3.39 -6.39 -0.59
C GLY A 40 4.43 -5.81 -1.55
N SER A 41 4.82 -4.55 -1.35
CA SER A 41 5.83 -3.89 -2.17
C SER A 41 7.19 -4.57 -2.05
N ILE A 42 7.67 -4.81 -0.82
CA ILE A 42 8.97 -5.44 -0.58
C ILE A 42 8.99 -6.87 -1.13
N LEU A 43 7.99 -7.68 -0.79
CA LEU A 43 7.96 -9.08 -1.23
C LEU A 43 7.83 -9.22 -2.75
N CYS A 44 7.02 -8.38 -3.38
CA CYS A 44 6.88 -8.39 -4.83
C CYS A 44 8.18 -7.97 -5.52
N PHE A 45 8.78 -6.88 -5.06
CA PHE A 45 10.05 -6.40 -5.54
C PHE A 45 11.15 -7.47 -5.44
N ASP A 46 11.34 -8.04 -4.25
CA ASP A 46 12.37 -9.05 -4.00
C ASP A 46 12.20 -10.26 -4.94
N LYS A 47 10.97 -10.73 -5.13
CA LYS A 47 10.70 -11.84 -6.06
C LYS A 47 10.97 -11.50 -7.52
N MET A 48 10.75 -10.27 -7.94
CA MET A 48 11.14 -9.81 -9.29
C MET A 48 12.66 -9.79 -9.45
N ILE A 49 13.41 -9.27 -8.47
CA ILE A 49 14.87 -9.24 -8.49
C ILE A 49 15.46 -10.66 -8.53
N GLU A 50 14.96 -11.56 -7.68
CA GLU A 50 15.36 -12.97 -7.67
C GLU A 50 15.20 -13.66 -9.03
N ASN A 51 14.25 -13.19 -9.84
CA ASN A 51 13.99 -13.72 -11.18
C ASN A 51 14.62 -12.87 -12.30
N GLY A 52 15.58 -12.02 -11.99
CA GLY A 52 16.40 -11.30 -12.95
C GLY A 52 15.78 -10.02 -13.52
N ILE A 53 14.69 -9.53 -12.92
CA ILE A 53 14.11 -8.24 -13.33
C ILE A 53 15.02 -7.11 -12.82
N GLU A 54 15.28 -6.11 -13.66
CA GLU A 54 16.09 -4.96 -13.31
C GLU A 54 15.47 -4.16 -12.15
N ALA A 55 16.30 -3.74 -11.19
CA ALA A 55 15.81 -3.18 -9.93
C ALA A 55 15.04 -1.87 -10.08
N GLY A 56 15.51 -0.96 -10.93
CA GLY A 56 14.82 0.32 -11.18
C GLY A 56 13.45 0.10 -11.83
N TYR A 57 13.37 -0.84 -12.78
CA TYR A 57 12.11 -1.23 -13.40
C TYR A 57 11.14 -1.85 -12.37
N ALA A 58 11.61 -2.81 -11.57
CA ALA A 58 10.80 -3.48 -10.57
C ALA A 58 10.24 -2.48 -9.52
N ALA A 59 11.06 -1.55 -9.04
CA ALA A 59 10.63 -0.52 -8.10
C ALA A 59 9.55 0.41 -8.70
N LYS A 60 9.75 0.86 -9.93
CA LYS A 60 8.77 1.70 -10.64
C LYS A 60 7.47 0.95 -10.91
N LEU A 61 7.56 -0.31 -11.34
CA LEU A 61 6.38 -1.15 -11.56
C LEU A 61 5.50 -1.24 -10.30
N VAL A 62 6.11 -1.48 -9.14
CA VAL A 62 5.38 -1.56 -7.87
C VAL A 62 4.75 -0.22 -7.52
N GLN A 63 5.52 0.89 -7.59
CA GLN A 63 5.04 2.22 -7.22
C GLN A 63 3.85 2.69 -8.08
N PHE A 64 4.00 2.63 -9.40
CA PHE A 64 2.92 3.04 -10.33
C PHE A 64 1.77 2.04 -10.38
N GLY A 65 2.05 0.75 -10.14
CA GLY A 65 1.02 -0.27 -9.99
C GLY A 65 0.06 0.06 -8.84
N TRP A 66 0.60 0.42 -7.68
CA TRP A 66 -0.22 0.85 -6.54
C TRP A 66 -1.08 2.08 -6.88
N GLU A 67 -0.49 3.12 -7.46
CA GLU A 67 -1.21 4.32 -7.84
C GLU A 67 -2.39 4.01 -8.77
N THR A 68 -2.14 3.27 -9.84
CA THR A 68 -3.16 2.93 -10.85
C THR A 68 -4.30 2.08 -10.26
N ILE A 69 -3.97 1.09 -9.45
CA ILE A 69 -4.95 0.17 -8.87
C ILE A 69 -5.76 0.83 -7.77
N THR A 70 -5.14 1.65 -6.93
CA THR A 70 -5.85 2.37 -5.88
C THR A 70 -6.78 3.46 -6.45
N GLU A 71 -6.41 4.11 -7.53
CA GLU A 71 -7.29 5.05 -8.23
C GLU A 71 -8.51 4.33 -8.83
N ALA A 72 -8.32 3.15 -9.41
CA ALA A 72 -9.44 2.34 -9.90
C ALA A 72 -10.37 1.88 -8.75
N LEU A 73 -9.80 1.49 -7.62
CA LEU A 73 -10.55 1.13 -6.41
C LEU A 73 -11.40 2.30 -5.89
N LYS A 74 -10.80 3.50 -5.83
CA LYS A 74 -11.45 4.73 -5.37
C LYS A 74 -12.69 5.08 -6.20
N HIS A 75 -12.62 4.94 -7.52
CA HIS A 75 -13.69 5.37 -8.41
C HIS A 75 -14.79 4.32 -8.68
N GLY A 76 -14.53 3.05 -8.48
CA GLY A 76 -15.52 2.03 -8.82
C GLY A 76 -15.45 0.76 -7.96
N GLY A 77 -14.73 0.82 -6.84
CA GLY A 77 -14.61 -0.31 -5.92
C GLY A 77 -13.77 -1.47 -6.46
N ILE A 78 -13.86 -2.61 -5.78
CA ILE A 78 -13.04 -3.80 -6.08
C ILE A 78 -13.32 -4.33 -7.49
N THR A 79 -14.55 -4.31 -7.97
CA THR A 79 -14.89 -4.78 -9.31
C THR A 79 -14.18 -3.94 -10.38
N ASN A 80 -14.25 -2.61 -10.27
CA ASN A 80 -13.56 -1.71 -11.20
C ASN A 80 -12.02 -1.87 -11.14
N MET A 81 -11.48 -2.08 -9.95
CA MET A 81 -10.06 -2.39 -9.78
C MET A 81 -9.69 -3.70 -10.51
N MET A 82 -10.46 -4.76 -10.32
CA MET A 82 -10.23 -6.06 -10.95
C MET A 82 -10.42 -6.02 -12.47
N ASP A 83 -11.29 -5.16 -12.99
CA ASP A 83 -11.54 -5.01 -14.42
C ASP A 83 -10.35 -4.39 -15.19
N ARG A 84 -9.33 -3.91 -14.48
CA ARG A 84 -8.06 -3.54 -15.08
C ARG A 84 -7.18 -4.73 -15.45
N LEU A 85 -7.52 -5.93 -15.01
CA LEU A 85 -6.78 -7.15 -15.24
C LEU A 85 -7.39 -7.97 -16.38
N SER A 86 -6.57 -8.78 -17.05
CA SER A 86 -7.05 -9.84 -17.97
C SER A 86 -7.81 -10.92 -17.19
N ASN A 87 -8.70 -11.65 -17.85
CA ASN A 87 -9.50 -12.69 -17.19
C ASN A 87 -8.66 -13.75 -16.44
N PRO A 88 -7.56 -14.30 -17.01
CA PRO A 88 -6.70 -15.20 -16.26
C PRO A 88 -6.06 -14.54 -15.02
N ALA A 89 -5.66 -13.28 -15.12
CA ALA A 89 -5.07 -12.54 -14.01
C ALA A 89 -6.09 -12.27 -12.89
N LYS A 90 -7.36 -11.96 -13.24
CA LYS A 90 -8.46 -11.83 -12.26
C LYS A 90 -8.61 -13.10 -11.42
N ILE A 91 -8.63 -14.27 -12.08
CA ILE A 91 -8.79 -15.57 -11.41
C ILE A 91 -7.63 -15.78 -10.43
N LYS A 92 -6.39 -15.54 -10.86
CA LYS A 92 -5.21 -15.68 -10.00
C LYS A 92 -5.18 -14.70 -8.84
N ALA A 93 -5.57 -13.45 -9.07
CA ALA A 93 -5.70 -12.45 -8.02
C ALA A 93 -6.77 -12.84 -6.99
N PHE A 94 -7.90 -13.38 -7.45
CA PHE A 94 -8.95 -13.89 -6.58
C PHE A 94 -8.47 -15.07 -5.72
N GLU A 95 -7.84 -16.09 -6.33
CA GLU A 95 -7.27 -17.25 -5.62
C GLU A 95 -6.27 -16.80 -4.54
N LEU A 96 -5.40 -15.83 -4.85
CA LEU A 96 -4.45 -15.28 -3.90
C LEU A 96 -5.16 -14.52 -2.76
N SER A 97 -6.17 -13.73 -3.11
CA SER A 97 -6.97 -12.98 -2.13
C SER A 97 -7.62 -13.91 -1.09
N GLU A 98 -8.19 -15.03 -1.51
CA GLU A 98 -8.79 -16.00 -0.58
C GLU A 98 -7.76 -16.62 0.38
N LYS A 99 -6.54 -16.89 -0.11
CA LYS A 99 -5.43 -17.35 0.75
C LYS A 99 -4.99 -16.28 1.73
N LEU A 100 -4.81 -15.05 1.26
CA LEU A 100 -4.44 -13.91 2.11
C LEU A 100 -5.51 -13.64 3.16
N LYS A 101 -6.78 -13.72 2.81
CA LYS A 101 -7.91 -13.54 3.73
C LYS A 101 -7.84 -14.48 4.94
N SER A 102 -7.51 -15.77 4.73
CA SER A 102 -7.37 -16.73 5.81
C SER A 102 -6.22 -16.39 6.77
N ILE A 103 -5.13 -15.85 6.25
CA ILE A 103 -3.94 -15.43 7.03
C ILE A 103 -4.20 -14.12 7.76
N MET A 104 -4.83 -13.17 7.08
CA MET A 104 -4.97 -11.80 7.57
C MET A 104 -6.12 -11.62 8.55
N THR A 105 -7.19 -12.39 8.44
CA THR A 105 -8.36 -12.28 9.32
C THR A 105 -8.00 -12.31 10.81
N PRO A 106 -7.22 -13.29 11.33
CA PRO A 106 -6.85 -13.28 12.75
C PRO A 106 -5.91 -12.13 13.12
N LEU A 107 -5.06 -11.67 12.20
CA LEU A 107 -4.18 -10.53 12.43
C LEU A 107 -4.97 -9.24 12.57
N PHE A 108 -5.92 -8.99 11.66
CA PHE A 108 -6.78 -7.82 11.68
C PHE A 108 -7.67 -7.79 12.92
N LYS A 109 -8.23 -8.95 13.30
CA LYS A 109 -9.00 -9.05 14.54
C LYS A 109 -8.16 -8.67 15.75
N LYS A 110 -6.98 -9.28 15.91
CA LYS A 110 -6.07 -8.99 17.03
C LYS A 110 -5.69 -7.52 17.06
N HIS A 111 -5.41 -6.92 15.89
CA HIS A 111 -5.05 -5.51 15.81
C HIS A 111 -6.19 -4.60 16.26
N MET A 112 -7.42 -4.85 15.79
CA MET A 112 -8.59 -4.11 16.26
C MET A 112 -8.82 -4.30 17.77
N ASP A 113 -8.66 -5.49 18.30
CA ASP A 113 -8.76 -5.76 19.75
C ASP A 113 -7.73 -4.92 20.54
N ASN A 114 -6.50 -4.77 20.04
CA ASN A 114 -5.46 -3.93 20.66
C ASN A 114 -5.83 -2.44 20.63
N ILE A 115 -6.40 -1.96 19.53
CA ILE A 115 -6.89 -0.56 19.44
C ILE A 115 -8.03 -0.34 20.44
N MET A 116 -8.98 -1.26 20.49
CA MET A 116 -10.16 -1.15 21.33
C MET A 116 -9.85 -1.24 22.84
N SER A 117 -8.87 -2.05 23.21
CA SER A 117 -8.44 -2.22 24.61
C SER A 117 -7.54 -1.10 25.14
N GLY A 118 -7.00 -0.25 24.24
CA GLY A 118 -6.00 0.75 24.59
C GLY A 118 -4.57 0.22 24.66
N GLU A 119 -4.35 -1.07 24.38
CA GLU A 119 -3.00 -1.68 24.38
C GLU A 119 -2.08 -1.01 23.34
N PHE A 120 -2.63 -0.64 22.18
CA PHE A 120 -1.89 0.13 21.17
C PHE A 120 -1.33 1.44 21.76
N SER A 121 -2.17 2.23 22.40
CA SER A 121 -1.76 3.51 23.01
C SER A 121 -0.74 3.33 24.13
N LYS A 122 -0.89 2.27 24.92
CA LYS A 122 0.04 1.93 25.98
C LYS A 122 1.42 1.59 25.40
N THR A 123 1.50 0.71 24.41
CA THR A 123 2.75 0.32 23.75
C THR A 123 3.44 1.54 23.12
N MET A 124 2.69 2.42 22.48
CA MET A 124 3.21 3.67 21.91
C MET A 124 3.85 4.56 23.00
N MET A 125 3.18 4.74 24.14
CA MET A 125 3.71 5.55 25.23
C MET A 125 4.93 4.92 25.91
N GLU A 126 4.98 3.59 25.97
CA GLU A 126 6.14 2.86 26.47
C GLU A 126 7.37 3.04 25.55
N ASP A 127 7.21 2.92 24.23
CA ASP A 127 8.32 3.17 23.30
C ASP A 127 8.79 4.61 23.35
N TRP A 128 7.86 5.56 23.35
CA TRP A 128 8.20 6.99 23.55
C TRP A 128 9.00 7.23 24.83
N SER A 129 8.61 6.63 25.95
CA SER A 129 9.35 6.75 27.21
C SER A 129 10.75 6.11 27.18
N ASN A 130 10.97 5.17 26.26
CA ASN A 130 12.23 4.49 25.98
C ASN A 130 13.05 5.13 24.83
N ASN A 131 12.78 6.41 24.52
CA ASN A 131 13.41 7.18 23.44
C ASN A 131 13.16 6.60 22.04
N ASP A 132 11.94 6.16 21.77
CA ASP A 132 11.49 5.65 20.46
C ASP A 132 12.36 4.50 19.92
N LYS A 133 12.81 3.62 20.80
CA LYS A 133 13.77 2.56 20.47
C LYS A 133 13.26 1.63 19.38
N ASP A 134 12.00 1.21 19.45
CA ASP A 134 11.40 0.29 18.49
C ASP A 134 11.13 1.00 17.16
N LEU A 135 10.69 2.26 17.19
CA LEU A 135 10.55 3.10 16.01
C LEU A 135 11.90 3.28 15.27
N LEU A 136 12.97 3.61 16.00
CA LEU A 136 14.29 3.82 15.42
C LEU A 136 14.88 2.52 14.84
N LYS A 137 14.62 1.40 15.50
CA LYS A 137 14.99 0.07 14.98
C LYS A 137 14.29 -0.21 13.65
N TRP A 138 12.95 -0.07 13.61
CA TRP A 138 12.19 -0.24 12.37
C TRP A 138 12.71 0.64 11.23
N ARG A 139 12.95 1.93 11.48
CA ARG A 139 13.49 2.86 10.46
C ARG A 139 14.83 2.39 9.92
N SER A 140 15.73 1.93 10.80
CA SER A 140 17.05 1.42 10.39
C SER A 140 16.94 0.16 9.53
N GLU A 141 16.09 -0.78 9.92
CA GLU A 141 15.89 -2.03 9.19
C GLU A 141 15.25 -1.75 7.81
N THR A 142 14.20 -0.94 7.76
CA THR A 142 13.48 -0.62 6.53
C THR A 142 14.36 0.13 5.53
N SER A 143 15.10 1.16 5.99
CA SER A 143 16.03 1.90 5.14
C SER A 143 17.19 1.05 4.59
N GLY A 144 17.45 -0.08 5.21
CA GLY A 144 18.43 -1.07 4.77
C GLY A 144 17.96 -1.99 3.63
N THR A 145 16.66 -2.03 3.33
CA THR A 145 16.10 -2.93 2.31
C THR A 145 16.54 -2.56 0.89
N SER A 146 16.59 -3.54 0.01
CA SER A 146 16.95 -3.33 -1.40
C SER A 146 15.93 -2.43 -2.10
N PHE A 147 14.66 -2.52 -1.74
CA PHE A 147 13.60 -1.68 -2.29
C PHE A 147 13.83 -0.19 -1.98
N GLU A 148 14.09 0.17 -0.71
CA GLU A 148 14.34 1.56 -0.31
C GLU A 148 15.63 2.11 -0.93
N LYS A 149 16.69 1.32 -1.00
CA LYS A 149 17.96 1.71 -1.66
C LYS A 149 17.78 1.97 -3.16
N THR A 150 16.96 1.19 -3.84
CA THR A 150 16.66 1.38 -5.26
C THR A 150 15.86 2.64 -5.53
N LYS A 151 14.91 2.99 -4.66
CA LYS A 151 14.12 4.22 -4.75
C LYS A 151 14.99 5.49 -4.70
N ILE A 152 16.06 5.48 -3.92
CA ILE A 152 16.96 6.64 -3.71
C ILE A 152 17.93 6.84 -4.87
N THR A 153 18.22 5.80 -5.64
CA THR A 153 19.06 5.93 -6.83
C THR A 153 18.28 6.56 -7.96
N ASP A 154 18.35 7.88 -8.07
CA ASP A 154 17.84 8.72 -9.15
C ASP A 154 18.53 8.45 -10.51
N LYS A 155 18.52 7.23 -10.98
CA LYS A 155 18.63 7.01 -12.40
C LYS A 155 17.28 7.39 -12.98
N LYS A 156 17.16 8.64 -13.46
CA LYS A 156 16.08 9.01 -14.38
C LYS A 156 16.12 8.01 -15.52
N ILE A 157 15.20 7.06 -15.50
CA ILE A 157 14.86 6.33 -16.72
C ILE A 157 14.39 7.44 -17.65
N PRO A 158 15.01 7.64 -18.83
CA PRO A 158 14.54 8.66 -19.76
C PRO A 158 13.02 8.50 -19.92
N GLU A 159 12.31 9.61 -19.89
CA GLU A 159 10.84 9.61 -19.99
C GLU A 159 10.36 8.74 -21.16
N GLN A 160 11.14 8.69 -22.25
CA GLN A 160 10.89 7.90 -23.44
C GLN A 160 10.94 6.38 -23.16
N GLU A 161 11.95 5.88 -22.43
CA GLU A 161 12.01 4.44 -22.05
C GLU A 161 10.92 4.06 -21.05
N PHE A 162 10.49 5.00 -20.25
CA PHE A 162 9.36 4.79 -19.34
C PHE A 162 8.04 4.68 -20.10
N PHE A 163 7.81 5.53 -21.11
CA PHE A 163 6.62 5.46 -21.97
C PHE A 163 6.62 4.18 -22.81
N ASP A 164 7.76 3.76 -23.35
CA ASP A 164 7.85 2.54 -24.16
C ASP A 164 7.61 1.27 -23.31
N ASN A 165 8.13 1.23 -22.10
CA ASN A 165 7.93 0.10 -21.16
C ASN A 165 6.61 0.22 -20.36
N GLY A 166 6.16 1.42 -20.04
CA GLY A 166 4.90 1.70 -19.36
C GLY A 166 3.68 1.51 -20.26
N ILE A 167 3.83 1.77 -21.57
CA ILE A 167 2.79 1.46 -22.56
C ILE A 167 2.55 -0.06 -22.64
N LEU A 168 3.58 -0.88 -22.47
CA LEU A 168 3.39 -2.34 -22.42
C LEU A 168 2.54 -2.75 -21.21
N MET A 169 2.73 -2.16 -20.04
CA MET A 169 1.91 -2.43 -18.87
C MET A 169 0.49 -1.87 -18.99
N VAL A 170 0.36 -0.64 -19.48
CA VAL A 170 -0.94 -0.01 -19.73
C VAL A 170 -1.68 -0.68 -20.88
N ALA A 171 -0.97 -1.21 -21.90
CA ALA A 171 -1.56 -1.98 -22.98
C ALA A 171 -2.03 -3.37 -22.51
N PHE A 172 -1.31 -4.03 -21.60
CA PHE A 172 -1.78 -5.28 -20.98
C PHE A 172 -3.02 -5.03 -20.10
N VAL A 173 -3.09 -3.90 -19.42
CA VAL A 173 -4.26 -3.49 -18.62
C VAL A 173 -5.41 -3.03 -19.54
N ARG A 174 -5.14 -2.42 -20.69
CA ARG A 174 -6.16 -1.95 -21.64
C ARG A 174 -6.61 -3.00 -22.67
N ALA A 175 -5.75 -3.90 -23.10
CA ALA A 175 -6.11 -4.97 -24.04
C ALA A 175 -6.98 -6.07 -23.41
N GLY A 176 -7.21 -6.03 -22.11
CA GLY A 176 -8.19 -6.89 -21.42
C GLY A 176 -9.60 -6.31 -21.34
N VAL A 177 -9.91 -5.24 -22.09
CA VAL A 177 -11.19 -4.49 -22.05
C VAL A 177 -11.91 -4.54 -23.40
N GLU A 178 -11.55 -5.45 -24.32
CA GLU A 178 -12.38 -5.80 -25.47
C GLU A 178 -13.03 -7.18 -25.27
#